data_f9038bba8d4878fd1110f35179d0b787
#
_entry.id   f9038bba8d4878fd1110f35179d0b787
#
_cell.length_a   1.000
_cell.length_b   1.000
_cell.length_c   1.000
_cell.angle_alpha   90.00
_cell.angle_beta   90.00
_cell.angle_gamma   90.00
#
_symmetry.space_group_name_H-M   'P 1'
#
loop_
_entity.id
_entity.type
_entity.pdbx_description
1 polymer ?
#
loop_
_entity_poly.entity_id
_entity_poly.type
_entity_poly.pdbx_seq_one_letter_code
_entity_poly.pdbx_strand_id
1 'polypeptide(L)'
;MRRYFNVIVALAVILPACDAFVCSQSRIKAIEIANKGVEQFTNRAYEAAERELRLSIQTDPTYEKAYYNLGKVYQAQRKWDKASEAFESAVQRSPDNANFHYDLGESYLESKRLDKAESALKKATELDPKLFKAFWRLGLVYMYLEQPKPADAALRQAIELNPRMDKPFVALGQLYLNWDADKEAAQVFGECVRANESSAECHNFHGVALKQLKQFDQAVRAFKEAVDLDNSLFEAVYNCGMTYAEWYEESHSNEHKTLAHDYLQKYVATGGGKDGAAAGFIRAANDKLYALSGP
;
A
#
# COMPACT_ATOMS: atom_id res chain seq x y z
N MET A 1 -65.12 -7.08 -31.45
CA MET A 1 -64.22 -6.31 -30.56
C MET A 1 -63.59 -7.11 -29.42
N ARG A 2 -64.21 -8.12 -28.80
CA ARG A 2 -63.61 -8.89 -27.69
C ARG A 2 -62.43 -9.81 -28.07
N ARG A 3 -62.27 -10.27 -29.28
CA ARG A 3 -61.16 -11.17 -29.70
C ARG A 3 -59.79 -10.43 -29.91
N TYR A 4 -59.83 -9.16 -30.28
CA TYR A 4 -58.60 -8.36 -30.46
C TYR A 4 -58.02 -7.84 -29.13
N PHE A 5 -58.84 -7.67 -28.09
CA PHE A 5 -58.38 -7.21 -26.77
C PHE A 5 -57.53 -8.28 -26.06
N ASN A 6 -57.87 -9.59 -26.24
CA ASN A 6 -57.12 -10.69 -25.62
C ASN A 6 -55.75 -10.92 -26.26
N VAL A 7 -55.59 -10.61 -27.56
CA VAL A 7 -54.30 -10.77 -28.25
C VAL A 7 -53.30 -9.69 -27.86
N ILE A 8 -53.77 -8.45 -27.65
CA ILE A 8 -52.92 -7.30 -27.22
C ILE A 8 -52.45 -7.50 -25.78
N VAL A 9 -53.30 -8.00 -24.88
CA VAL A 9 -52.92 -8.27 -23.48
C VAL A 9 -51.89 -9.42 -23.38
N ALA A 10 -52.03 -10.46 -24.23
CA ALA A 10 -51.06 -11.57 -24.26
C ALA A 10 -49.68 -11.14 -24.78
N LEU A 11 -49.64 -10.27 -25.80
CA LEU A 11 -48.39 -9.69 -26.30
C LEU A 11 -47.68 -8.76 -25.30
N ALA A 12 -48.45 -7.95 -24.55
CA ALA A 12 -47.90 -7.03 -23.54
C ALA A 12 -47.28 -7.75 -22.31
N VAL A 13 -47.75 -8.99 -22.04
CA VAL A 13 -47.19 -9.81 -20.92
C VAL A 13 -45.95 -10.63 -21.36
N ILE A 14 -45.87 -10.95 -22.64
CA ILE A 14 -44.75 -11.77 -23.19
C ILE A 14 -43.48 -10.90 -23.40
N LEU A 15 -43.60 -9.63 -23.81
CA LEU A 15 -42.48 -8.75 -24.08
C LEU A 15 -41.56 -8.54 -22.87
N PRO A 16 -42.04 -8.15 -21.68
CA PRO A 16 -41.17 -7.96 -20.51
C PRO A 16 -40.54 -9.28 -19.99
N ALA A 17 -41.22 -10.40 -20.17
CA ALA A 17 -40.67 -11.72 -19.81
C ALA A 17 -39.57 -12.18 -20.77
N CYS A 18 -39.71 -11.86 -22.06
CA CYS A 18 -38.71 -12.15 -23.07
C CYS A 18 -37.44 -11.29 -22.87
N ASP A 19 -37.61 -10.01 -22.58
CA ASP A 19 -36.51 -9.09 -22.30
C ASP A 19 -35.76 -9.50 -21.02
N ALA A 20 -36.49 -9.88 -19.97
CA ALA A 20 -35.89 -10.36 -18.72
C ALA A 20 -35.12 -11.67 -18.90
N PHE A 21 -35.63 -12.60 -19.74
CA PHE A 21 -34.96 -13.85 -20.07
C PHE A 21 -33.69 -13.63 -20.90
N VAL A 22 -33.73 -12.80 -21.93
CA VAL A 22 -32.56 -12.42 -22.74
C VAL A 22 -31.51 -11.71 -21.90
N CYS A 23 -31.93 -10.80 -21.03
CA CYS A 23 -31.04 -10.12 -20.06
C CYS A 23 -30.37 -11.10 -19.10
N SER A 24 -31.07 -12.16 -18.65
CA SER A 24 -30.48 -13.18 -17.79
C SER A 24 -29.48 -14.08 -18.56
N GLN A 25 -29.72 -14.38 -19.81
CA GLN A 25 -28.81 -15.17 -20.65
C GLN A 25 -27.52 -14.40 -20.98
N SER A 26 -27.62 -13.11 -21.32
CA SER A 26 -26.46 -12.26 -21.54
C SER A 26 -25.60 -12.11 -20.28
N ARG A 27 -26.23 -11.96 -19.09
CA ARG A 27 -25.55 -11.93 -17.80
C ARG A 27 -24.79 -13.21 -17.50
N ILE A 28 -25.41 -14.39 -17.68
CA ILE A 28 -24.75 -15.70 -17.49
C ILE A 28 -23.53 -15.80 -18.39
N LYS A 29 -23.69 -15.50 -19.69
CA LYS A 29 -22.59 -15.54 -20.64
C LYS A 29 -21.47 -14.54 -20.29
N ALA A 30 -21.81 -13.33 -19.83
CA ALA A 30 -20.83 -12.34 -19.40
C ALA A 30 -20.04 -12.83 -18.19
N ILE A 31 -20.68 -13.49 -17.22
CA ILE A 31 -20.02 -14.11 -16.06
C ILE A 31 -19.04 -15.20 -16.50
N GLU A 32 -19.43 -16.08 -17.40
CA GLU A 32 -18.56 -17.15 -17.93
C GLU A 32 -17.31 -16.57 -18.60
N ILE A 33 -17.49 -15.53 -19.42
CA ILE A 33 -16.39 -14.84 -20.10
C ILE A 33 -15.49 -14.13 -19.09
N ALA A 34 -16.08 -13.44 -18.10
CA ALA A 34 -15.30 -12.78 -17.07
C ALA A 34 -14.47 -13.77 -16.23
N ASN A 35 -15.01 -14.94 -15.92
CA ASN A 35 -14.28 -15.99 -15.22
C ASN A 35 -13.05 -16.45 -15.99
N LYS A 36 -13.14 -16.60 -17.34
CA LYS A 36 -11.97 -16.84 -18.19
C LYS A 36 -10.96 -15.70 -18.10
N GLY A 37 -11.43 -14.45 -18.11
CA GLY A 37 -10.56 -13.28 -17.92
C GLY A 37 -9.83 -13.29 -16.57
N VAL A 38 -10.51 -13.68 -15.49
CA VAL A 38 -9.90 -13.82 -14.15
C VAL A 38 -8.87 -14.97 -14.14
N GLU A 39 -9.16 -16.10 -14.82
CA GLU A 39 -8.19 -17.18 -14.98
C GLU A 39 -6.92 -16.71 -15.71
N GLN A 40 -7.08 -15.98 -16.81
CA GLN A 40 -5.94 -15.40 -17.53
C GLN A 40 -5.15 -14.41 -16.66
N PHE A 41 -5.84 -13.61 -15.84
CA PHE A 41 -5.22 -12.70 -14.88
C PHE A 41 -4.37 -13.45 -13.84
N THR A 42 -4.89 -14.54 -13.27
CA THR A 42 -4.12 -15.35 -12.29
C THR A 42 -2.89 -15.99 -12.93
N ASN A 43 -2.95 -16.32 -14.21
CA ASN A 43 -1.83 -16.82 -15.00
C ASN A 43 -0.89 -15.70 -15.50
N ARG A 44 -1.10 -14.44 -15.07
CA ARG A 44 -0.36 -13.23 -15.48
C ARG A 44 -0.44 -12.93 -16.99
N ALA A 45 -1.38 -13.54 -17.71
CA ALA A 45 -1.64 -13.27 -19.12
C ALA A 45 -2.53 -12.02 -19.29
N TYR A 46 -1.99 -10.84 -18.93
CA TYR A 46 -2.75 -9.61 -18.77
C TYR A 46 -3.48 -9.16 -20.03
N GLU A 47 -2.88 -9.32 -21.23
CA GLU A 47 -3.49 -8.95 -22.50
C GLU A 47 -4.65 -9.89 -22.86
N ALA A 48 -4.56 -11.18 -22.51
CA ALA A 48 -5.65 -12.13 -22.67
C ALA A 48 -6.78 -11.82 -21.69
N ALA A 49 -6.45 -11.56 -20.42
CA ALA A 49 -7.40 -11.14 -19.40
C ALA A 49 -8.18 -9.89 -19.83
N GLU A 50 -7.49 -8.87 -20.33
CA GLU A 50 -8.11 -7.62 -20.82
C GLU A 50 -9.11 -7.93 -21.96
N ARG A 51 -8.73 -8.76 -22.95
CA ARG A 51 -9.63 -9.12 -24.06
C ARG A 51 -10.91 -9.81 -23.59
N GLU A 52 -10.77 -10.81 -22.72
CA GLU A 52 -11.93 -11.55 -22.18
C GLU A 52 -12.84 -10.64 -21.35
N LEU A 53 -12.26 -9.79 -20.49
CA LEU A 53 -13.05 -8.87 -19.65
C LEU A 53 -13.77 -7.79 -20.49
N ARG A 54 -13.13 -7.28 -21.55
CA ARG A 54 -13.79 -6.38 -22.50
C ARG A 54 -14.93 -7.08 -23.26
N LEU A 55 -14.75 -8.34 -23.64
CA LEU A 55 -15.81 -9.14 -24.26
C LEU A 55 -16.96 -9.39 -23.28
N SER A 56 -16.67 -9.64 -22.01
CA SER A 56 -17.69 -9.73 -20.96
C SER A 56 -18.50 -8.44 -20.84
N ILE A 57 -17.82 -7.28 -20.82
CA ILE A 57 -18.46 -5.96 -20.80
C ILE A 57 -19.33 -5.71 -22.03
N GLN A 58 -18.89 -6.13 -23.23
CA GLN A 58 -19.68 -6.04 -24.45
C GLN A 58 -20.92 -6.94 -24.40
N THR A 59 -20.79 -8.12 -23.77
CA THR A 59 -21.88 -9.11 -23.65
C THR A 59 -22.95 -8.62 -22.66
N ASP A 60 -22.54 -8.04 -21.53
CA ASP A 60 -23.43 -7.39 -20.56
C ASP A 60 -22.78 -6.15 -19.98
N PRO A 61 -23.08 -4.95 -20.51
CA PRO A 61 -22.53 -3.69 -20.00
C PRO A 61 -22.96 -3.33 -18.59
N THR A 62 -23.91 -4.05 -17.99
CA THR A 62 -24.37 -3.81 -16.62
C THR A 62 -23.62 -4.68 -15.59
N TYR A 63 -22.75 -5.62 -16.05
CA TYR A 63 -22.01 -6.50 -15.16
C TYR A 63 -20.83 -5.80 -14.49
N GLU A 64 -21.03 -5.33 -13.27
CA GLU A 64 -20.10 -4.53 -12.49
C GLU A 64 -18.74 -5.21 -12.25
N LYS A 65 -18.75 -6.54 -12.02
CA LYS A 65 -17.52 -7.30 -11.74
C LYS A 65 -16.59 -7.41 -12.94
N ALA A 66 -17.10 -7.31 -14.18
CA ALA A 66 -16.25 -7.31 -15.36
C ALA A 66 -15.39 -6.02 -15.42
N TYR A 67 -15.97 -4.87 -15.09
CA TYR A 67 -15.25 -3.60 -14.98
C TYR A 67 -14.26 -3.63 -13.82
N TYR A 68 -14.68 -4.13 -12.67
CA TYR A 68 -13.81 -4.26 -11.51
C TYR A 68 -12.57 -5.12 -11.81
N ASN A 69 -12.78 -6.31 -12.39
CA ASN A 69 -11.68 -7.20 -12.75
C ASN A 69 -10.77 -6.59 -13.82
N LEU A 70 -11.33 -5.84 -14.78
CA LEU A 70 -10.54 -5.08 -15.75
C LEU A 70 -9.69 -4.02 -15.07
N GLY A 71 -10.22 -3.30 -14.07
CA GLY A 71 -9.47 -2.39 -13.22
C GLY A 71 -8.31 -3.09 -12.50
N LYS A 72 -8.54 -4.30 -11.96
CA LYS A 72 -7.47 -5.11 -11.32
C LYS A 72 -6.38 -5.51 -12.30
N VAL A 73 -6.71 -5.84 -13.55
CA VAL A 73 -5.72 -6.11 -14.60
C VAL A 73 -4.85 -4.88 -14.86
N TYR A 74 -5.47 -3.69 -15.00
CA TYR A 74 -4.72 -2.45 -15.20
C TYR A 74 -3.88 -2.06 -13.98
N GLN A 75 -4.41 -2.25 -12.76
CA GLN A 75 -3.68 -2.05 -11.52
C GLN A 75 -2.41 -2.90 -11.45
N ALA A 76 -2.50 -4.19 -11.79
CA ALA A 76 -1.35 -5.10 -11.83
C ALA A 76 -0.29 -4.68 -12.88
N GLN A 77 -0.72 -4.03 -13.96
CA GLN A 77 0.17 -3.44 -14.97
C GLN A 77 0.65 -2.02 -14.61
N ARG A 78 0.29 -1.48 -13.44
CA ARG A 78 0.53 -0.09 -13.02
C ARG A 78 -0.03 0.98 -13.98
N LYS A 79 -1.07 0.63 -14.74
CA LYS A 79 -1.79 1.54 -15.64
C LYS A 79 -2.91 2.25 -14.85
N TRP A 80 -2.51 3.11 -13.90
CA TRP A 80 -3.38 3.66 -12.86
C TRP A 80 -4.57 4.47 -13.40
N ASP A 81 -4.38 5.23 -14.49
CA ASP A 81 -5.46 5.99 -15.11
C ASP A 81 -6.54 5.06 -15.69
N LYS A 82 -6.13 4.00 -16.43
CA LYS A 82 -7.07 3.02 -16.96
C LYS A 82 -7.73 2.20 -15.85
N ALA A 83 -6.99 1.93 -14.77
CA ALA A 83 -7.54 1.24 -13.61
C ALA A 83 -8.65 2.07 -12.95
N SER A 84 -8.41 3.37 -12.73
CA SER A 84 -9.43 4.25 -12.15
C SER A 84 -10.67 4.40 -13.03
N GLU A 85 -10.54 4.52 -14.37
CA GLU A 85 -11.70 4.56 -15.29
C GLU A 85 -12.54 3.28 -15.21
N ALA A 86 -11.89 2.13 -15.13
CA ALA A 86 -12.58 0.85 -14.98
C ALA A 86 -13.26 0.73 -13.61
N PHE A 87 -12.60 1.13 -12.54
CA PHE A 87 -13.19 1.14 -11.19
C PHE A 87 -14.32 2.19 -11.06
N GLU A 88 -14.21 3.37 -11.65
CA GLU A 88 -15.32 4.32 -11.75
C GLU A 88 -16.56 3.67 -12.37
N SER A 89 -16.35 2.93 -13.45
CA SER A 89 -17.43 2.21 -14.13
C SER A 89 -18.04 1.11 -13.27
N ALA A 90 -17.24 0.43 -12.44
CA ALA A 90 -17.71 -0.57 -11.48
C ALA A 90 -18.52 0.10 -10.34
N VAL A 91 -18.01 1.20 -9.78
CA VAL A 91 -18.67 1.99 -8.73
C VAL A 91 -20.02 2.55 -9.20
N GLN A 92 -20.11 3.06 -10.43
CA GLN A 92 -21.39 3.55 -11.00
C GLN A 92 -22.47 2.47 -11.02
N ARG A 93 -22.09 1.20 -11.19
CA ARG A 93 -23.01 0.05 -11.25
C ARG A 93 -23.31 -0.57 -9.90
N SER A 94 -22.39 -0.43 -8.96
CA SER A 94 -22.53 -0.93 -7.58
C SER A 94 -21.93 0.09 -6.60
N PRO A 95 -22.66 1.16 -6.29
CA PRO A 95 -22.16 2.29 -5.48
C PRO A 95 -21.96 1.94 -3.99
N ASP A 96 -22.54 0.83 -3.53
CA ASP A 96 -22.48 0.42 -2.13
C ASP A 96 -21.37 -0.63 -1.85
N ASN A 97 -20.49 -0.87 -2.82
CA ASN A 97 -19.39 -1.81 -2.65
C ASN A 97 -18.13 -1.11 -2.15
N ALA A 98 -17.81 -1.28 -0.86
CA ALA A 98 -16.64 -0.67 -0.22
C ALA A 98 -15.31 -1.00 -0.91
N ASN A 99 -15.15 -2.24 -1.39
CA ASN A 99 -13.92 -2.65 -2.08
C ASN A 99 -13.73 -1.95 -3.43
N PHE A 100 -14.82 -1.66 -4.15
CA PHE A 100 -14.73 -0.91 -5.41
C PHE A 100 -14.26 0.52 -5.16
N HIS A 101 -14.78 1.18 -4.13
CA HIS A 101 -14.32 2.50 -3.72
C HIS A 101 -12.88 2.50 -3.19
N TYR A 102 -12.48 1.45 -2.48
CA TYR A 102 -11.11 1.30 -2.01
C TYR A 102 -10.12 1.19 -3.18
N ASP A 103 -10.35 0.27 -4.14
CA ASP A 103 -9.44 0.09 -5.29
C ASP A 103 -9.45 1.31 -6.23
N LEU A 104 -10.58 2.01 -6.34
CA LEU A 104 -10.67 3.29 -7.03
C LEU A 104 -9.80 4.34 -6.35
N GLY A 105 -9.93 4.48 -5.04
CA GLY A 105 -9.14 5.41 -4.25
C GLY A 105 -7.64 5.11 -4.28
N GLU A 106 -7.26 3.83 -4.23
CA GLU A 106 -5.86 3.40 -4.41
C GLU A 106 -5.34 3.80 -5.79
N SER A 107 -6.11 3.59 -6.85
CA SER A 107 -5.70 3.98 -8.20
C SER A 107 -5.54 5.49 -8.37
N TYR A 108 -6.41 6.28 -7.73
CA TYR A 108 -6.27 7.73 -7.69
C TYR A 108 -5.04 8.20 -6.90
N LEU A 109 -4.75 7.55 -5.76
CA LEU A 109 -3.56 7.84 -4.97
C LEU A 109 -2.28 7.60 -5.77
N GLU A 110 -2.18 6.46 -6.43
CA GLU A 110 -1.02 6.09 -7.25
C GLU A 110 -0.86 7.01 -8.49
N SER A 111 -1.98 7.52 -9.04
CA SER A 111 -1.97 8.52 -10.12
C SER A 111 -1.88 9.98 -9.62
N LYS A 112 -1.65 10.18 -8.31
CA LYS A 112 -1.50 11.49 -7.66
C LYS A 112 -2.74 12.41 -7.75
N ARG A 113 -3.92 11.83 -7.95
CA ARG A 113 -5.21 12.55 -7.93
C ARG A 113 -5.77 12.55 -6.50
N LEU A 114 -5.12 13.30 -5.61
CA LEU A 114 -5.29 13.20 -4.16
C LEU A 114 -6.72 13.50 -3.69
N ASP A 115 -7.37 14.55 -4.23
CA ASP A 115 -8.76 14.91 -3.84
C ASP A 115 -9.76 13.80 -4.20
N LYS A 116 -9.55 13.16 -5.37
CA LYS A 116 -10.39 12.04 -5.79
C LYS A 116 -10.11 10.79 -4.95
N ALA A 117 -8.84 10.56 -4.59
CA ALA A 117 -8.44 9.46 -3.71
C ALA A 117 -9.08 9.61 -2.33
N GLU A 118 -9.04 10.82 -1.74
CA GLU A 118 -9.70 11.12 -0.47
C GLU A 118 -11.18 10.80 -0.51
N SER A 119 -11.88 11.32 -1.52
CA SER A 119 -13.33 11.12 -1.67
C SER A 119 -13.70 9.63 -1.78
N ALA A 120 -12.98 8.87 -2.62
CA ALA A 120 -13.23 7.45 -2.82
C ALA A 120 -12.91 6.62 -1.56
N LEU A 121 -11.78 6.89 -0.88
CA LEU A 121 -11.39 6.18 0.33
C LEU A 121 -12.30 6.50 1.52
N LYS A 122 -12.74 7.75 1.67
CA LYS A 122 -13.78 8.11 2.66
C LYS A 122 -15.04 7.29 2.43
N LYS A 123 -15.50 7.20 1.18
CA LYS A 123 -16.67 6.40 0.86
C LYS A 123 -16.47 4.92 1.19
N ALA A 124 -15.26 4.37 0.94
CA ALA A 124 -14.94 3.00 1.30
C ALA A 124 -15.02 2.78 2.83
N THR A 125 -14.51 3.73 3.64
CA THR A 125 -14.55 3.63 5.12
C THR A 125 -15.96 3.84 5.69
N GLU A 126 -16.82 4.63 5.04
CA GLU A 126 -18.23 4.77 5.39
C GLU A 126 -19.02 3.47 5.15
N LEU A 127 -18.77 2.82 4.00
CA LEU A 127 -19.47 1.59 3.60
C LEU A 127 -18.99 0.37 4.39
N ASP A 128 -17.70 0.31 4.70
CA ASP A 128 -17.12 -0.73 5.56
C ASP A 128 -16.18 -0.13 6.61
N PRO A 129 -16.69 0.17 7.82
CA PRO A 129 -15.88 0.70 8.92
C PRO A 129 -14.79 -0.25 9.46
N LYS A 130 -14.75 -1.50 8.98
CA LYS A 130 -13.71 -2.48 9.34
C LYS A 130 -12.64 -2.66 8.27
N LEU A 131 -12.76 -1.96 7.16
CA LEU A 131 -11.81 -2.05 6.04
C LEU A 131 -10.51 -1.29 6.38
N PHE A 132 -9.66 -1.90 7.23
CA PHE A 132 -8.41 -1.29 7.71
C PHE A 132 -7.51 -0.75 6.58
N LYS A 133 -7.50 -1.41 5.41
CA LYS A 133 -6.71 -0.96 4.25
C LYS A 133 -7.16 0.40 3.74
N ALA A 134 -8.46 0.69 3.77
CA ALA A 134 -9.00 1.98 3.34
C ALA A 134 -8.57 3.10 4.30
N PHE A 135 -8.60 2.86 5.60
CA PHE A 135 -8.09 3.81 6.60
C PHE A 135 -6.59 4.05 6.45
N TRP A 136 -5.79 3.00 6.24
CA TRP A 136 -4.37 3.16 5.99
C TRP A 136 -4.09 4.01 4.74
N ARG A 137 -4.73 3.71 3.59
CA ARG A 137 -4.57 4.49 2.36
C ARG A 137 -5.08 5.92 2.51
N LEU A 138 -6.17 6.12 3.24
CA LEU A 138 -6.68 7.45 3.55
C LEU A 138 -5.67 8.25 4.40
N GLY A 139 -5.03 7.62 5.37
CA GLY A 139 -3.93 8.22 6.12
C GLY A 139 -2.78 8.67 5.23
N LEU A 140 -2.37 7.85 4.25
CA LEU A 140 -1.33 8.24 3.27
C LEU A 140 -1.79 9.42 2.39
N VAL A 141 -3.05 9.45 1.96
CA VAL A 141 -3.61 10.59 1.22
C VAL A 141 -3.50 11.86 2.03
N TYR A 142 -3.88 11.82 3.32
CA TYR A 142 -3.77 12.99 4.20
C TYR A 142 -2.32 13.43 4.46
N MET A 143 -1.37 12.48 4.51
CA MET A 143 0.05 12.82 4.58
C MET A 143 0.50 13.59 3.32
N TYR A 144 0.09 13.14 2.11
CA TYR A 144 0.40 13.85 0.87
C TYR A 144 -0.31 15.20 0.74
N LEU A 145 -1.47 15.38 1.36
CA LEU A 145 -2.20 16.65 1.44
C LEU A 145 -1.69 17.55 2.57
N GLU A 146 -0.64 17.14 3.28
CA GLU A 146 -0.08 17.87 4.43
C GLU A 146 -1.12 18.13 5.54
N GLN A 147 -2.03 17.19 5.74
CA GLN A 147 -3.10 17.24 6.74
C GLN A 147 -2.80 16.24 7.89
N PRO A 148 -1.95 16.60 8.85
CA PRO A 148 -1.42 15.63 9.82
C PRO A 148 -2.44 15.11 10.83
N LYS A 149 -3.38 15.95 11.29
CA LYS A 149 -4.40 15.49 12.24
C LYS A 149 -5.35 14.45 11.63
N PRO A 150 -5.90 14.65 10.42
CA PRO A 150 -6.63 13.59 9.72
C PRO A 150 -5.77 12.35 9.41
N ALA A 151 -4.48 12.53 9.06
CA ALA A 151 -3.57 11.41 8.82
C ALA A 151 -3.37 10.55 10.07
N ASP A 152 -3.06 11.18 11.22
CA ASP A 152 -2.93 10.50 12.52
C ASP A 152 -4.18 9.69 12.85
N ALA A 153 -5.37 10.31 12.77
CA ALA A 153 -6.62 9.64 13.08
C ALA A 153 -6.88 8.42 12.20
N ALA A 154 -6.67 8.55 10.89
CA ALA A 154 -6.88 7.46 9.94
C ALA A 154 -5.88 6.32 10.14
N LEU A 155 -4.59 6.64 10.36
CA LEU A 155 -3.56 5.62 10.58
C LEU A 155 -3.77 4.88 11.91
N ARG A 156 -4.15 5.57 12.98
CA ARG A 156 -4.51 4.92 14.26
C ARG A 156 -5.70 3.99 14.12
N GLN A 157 -6.72 4.39 13.37
CA GLN A 157 -7.86 3.52 13.09
C GLN A 157 -7.45 2.27 12.31
N ALA A 158 -6.53 2.40 11.34
CA ALA A 158 -6.00 1.25 10.62
C ALA A 158 -5.22 0.29 11.54
N ILE A 159 -4.43 0.82 12.48
CA ILE A 159 -3.68 0.05 13.49
C ILE A 159 -4.63 -0.69 14.43
N GLU A 160 -5.66 0.00 14.93
CA GLU A 160 -6.67 -0.60 15.84
C GLU A 160 -7.38 -1.78 15.17
N LEU A 161 -7.77 -1.62 13.90
CA LEU A 161 -8.46 -2.66 13.13
C LEU A 161 -7.56 -3.84 12.76
N ASN A 162 -6.28 -3.60 12.52
CA ASN A 162 -5.30 -4.66 12.21
C ASN A 162 -3.91 -4.34 12.78
N PRO A 163 -3.65 -4.63 14.05
CA PRO A 163 -2.37 -4.34 14.70
C PRO A 163 -1.19 -5.20 14.20
N ARG A 164 -1.45 -6.24 13.39
CA ARG A 164 -0.39 -7.08 12.80
C ARG A 164 0.15 -6.54 11.47
N MET A 165 -0.36 -5.43 10.98
CA MET A 165 0.12 -4.81 9.75
C MET A 165 1.12 -3.71 10.08
N ASP A 166 2.37 -3.84 9.67
CA ASP A 166 3.46 -2.90 9.96
C ASP A 166 3.26 -1.53 9.29
N LYS A 167 2.75 -1.54 8.05
CA LYS A 167 2.65 -0.34 7.20
C LYS A 167 1.95 0.86 7.83
N PRO A 168 0.81 0.72 8.55
CA PRO A 168 0.18 1.85 9.23
C PRO A 168 1.05 2.42 10.36
N PHE A 169 1.76 1.56 11.13
CA PHE A 169 2.70 2.02 12.15
C PHE A 169 3.86 2.79 11.53
N VAL A 170 4.44 2.24 10.44
CA VAL A 170 5.54 2.90 9.72
C VAL A 170 5.10 4.27 9.21
N ALA A 171 3.93 4.36 8.58
CA ALA A 171 3.39 5.63 8.10
C ALA A 171 3.14 6.63 9.24
N LEU A 172 2.57 6.17 10.36
CA LEU A 172 2.30 7.03 11.52
C LEU A 172 3.59 7.51 12.19
N GLY A 173 4.57 6.61 12.36
CA GLY A 173 5.87 6.98 12.92
C GLY A 173 6.63 7.96 12.02
N GLN A 174 6.59 7.76 10.69
CA GLN A 174 7.16 8.70 9.72
C GLN A 174 6.45 10.07 9.75
N LEU A 175 5.13 10.09 9.92
CA LEU A 175 4.37 11.33 10.12
C LEU A 175 4.93 12.12 11.32
N TYR A 176 5.18 11.45 12.44
CA TYR A 176 5.74 12.08 13.63
C TYR A 176 7.20 12.53 13.43
N LEU A 177 8.05 11.72 12.79
CA LEU A 177 9.43 12.12 12.48
C LEU A 177 9.48 13.37 11.59
N ASN A 178 8.58 13.48 10.62
CA ASN A 178 8.49 14.66 9.74
C ASN A 178 8.07 15.94 10.48
N TRP A 179 7.61 15.81 11.72
CA TRP A 179 7.16 16.91 12.58
C TRP A 179 8.04 17.10 13.80
N ASP A 180 9.25 16.52 13.79
CA ASP A 180 10.19 16.55 14.90
C ASP A 180 9.60 16.05 16.23
N ALA A 181 8.57 15.18 16.13
CA ALA A 181 7.91 14.53 17.26
C ALA A 181 8.55 13.14 17.52
N ASP A 182 9.86 13.14 17.79
CA ASP A 182 10.69 11.94 17.88
C ASP A 182 10.24 10.98 18.99
N LYS A 183 9.71 11.51 20.09
CA LYS A 183 9.21 10.69 21.21
C LYS A 183 7.96 9.91 20.81
N GLU A 184 7.04 10.57 20.15
CA GLU A 184 5.81 9.96 19.63
C GLU A 184 6.14 8.94 18.54
N ALA A 185 7.11 9.23 17.66
CA ALA A 185 7.62 8.30 16.68
C ALA A 185 8.21 7.05 17.34
N ALA A 186 9.08 7.21 18.33
CA ALA A 186 9.67 6.10 19.07
C ALA A 186 8.61 5.26 19.79
N GLN A 187 7.57 5.89 20.34
CA GLN A 187 6.45 5.17 20.96
C GLN A 187 5.72 4.32 19.94
N VAL A 188 5.33 4.89 18.79
CA VAL A 188 4.59 4.19 17.73
C VAL A 188 5.41 3.03 17.16
N PHE A 189 6.69 3.23 16.90
CA PHE A 189 7.54 2.13 16.41
C PHE A 189 7.79 1.07 17.50
N GLY A 190 7.87 1.45 18.76
CA GLY A 190 7.90 0.50 19.88
C GLY A 190 6.61 -0.31 20.00
N GLU A 191 5.45 0.27 19.68
CA GLU A 191 4.17 -0.44 19.57
C GLU A 191 4.18 -1.41 18.37
N CYS A 192 4.75 -1.00 17.22
CA CYS A 192 4.95 -1.87 16.06
C CYS A 192 5.77 -3.11 16.43
N VAL A 193 6.92 -2.94 17.10
CA VAL A 193 7.78 -4.05 17.55
C VAL A 193 7.01 -5.00 18.47
N ARG A 194 6.25 -4.47 19.45
CA ARG A 194 5.44 -5.33 20.34
C ARG A 194 4.33 -6.10 19.62
N ALA A 195 3.73 -5.52 18.58
CA ALA A 195 2.67 -6.16 17.80
C ALA A 195 3.24 -7.18 16.79
N ASN A 196 4.46 -6.96 16.31
CA ASN A 196 5.13 -7.71 15.26
C ASN A 196 6.62 -7.92 15.60
N GLU A 197 6.90 -8.76 16.60
CA GLU A 197 8.25 -8.99 17.13
C GLU A 197 9.25 -9.50 16.07
N SER A 198 8.76 -10.16 15.01
CA SER A 198 9.56 -10.66 13.90
C SER A 198 9.68 -9.69 12.71
N SER A 199 9.19 -8.47 12.83
CA SER A 199 9.29 -7.47 11.77
C SER A 199 10.62 -6.73 11.81
N ALA A 200 11.52 -7.04 10.90
CA ALA A 200 12.77 -6.31 10.72
C ALA A 200 12.54 -4.82 10.44
N GLU A 201 11.47 -4.50 9.69
CA GLU A 201 11.09 -3.12 9.37
C GLU A 201 10.71 -2.32 10.62
N CYS A 202 9.88 -2.89 11.53
CA CYS A 202 9.52 -2.24 12.79
C CYS A 202 10.75 -1.96 13.67
N HIS A 203 11.66 -2.94 13.80
CA HIS A 203 12.90 -2.78 14.55
C HIS A 203 13.80 -1.70 13.94
N ASN A 204 13.96 -1.67 12.62
CA ASN A 204 14.75 -0.65 11.94
C ASN A 204 14.18 0.76 12.18
N PHE A 205 12.89 0.99 11.97
CA PHE A 205 12.29 2.30 12.21
C PHE A 205 12.29 2.71 13.69
N HIS A 206 12.13 1.74 14.60
CA HIS A 206 12.29 2.03 16.04
C HIS A 206 13.70 2.51 16.35
N GLY A 207 14.73 1.85 15.78
CA GLY A 207 16.12 2.28 15.88
C GLY A 207 16.35 3.70 15.35
N VAL A 208 15.72 4.05 14.21
CA VAL A 208 15.80 5.41 13.63
C VAL A 208 15.26 6.47 14.63
N ALA A 209 14.07 6.23 15.20
CA ALA A 209 13.48 7.17 16.15
C ALA A 209 14.30 7.27 17.47
N LEU A 210 14.81 6.15 17.97
CA LEU A 210 15.68 6.13 19.15
C LEU A 210 16.99 6.87 18.91
N LYS A 211 17.56 6.79 17.70
CA LYS A 211 18.74 7.54 17.31
C LYS A 211 18.49 9.03 17.32
N GLN A 212 17.34 9.52 16.81
CA GLN A 212 16.98 10.94 16.87
C GLN A 212 16.89 11.45 18.32
N LEU A 213 16.44 10.58 19.23
CA LEU A 213 16.44 10.87 20.68
C LEU A 213 17.82 10.72 21.35
N LYS A 214 18.88 10.44 20.57
CA LYS A 214 20.25 10.15 21.07
C LYS A 214 20.33 8.97 22.04
N GLN A 215 19.36 8.06 21.98
CA GLN A 215 19.36 6.82 22.76
C GLN A 215 20.16 5.74 22.01
N PHE A 216 21.45 6.01 21.80
CA PHE A 216 22.30 5.24 20.89
C PHE A 216 22.39 3.76 21.23
N ASP A 217 22.53 3.39 22.52
CA ASP A 217 22.57 2.00 22.95
C ASP A 217 21.30 1.23 22.54
N GLN A 218 20.13 1.85 22.75
CA GLN A 218 18.85 1.23 22.37
C GLN A 218 18.68 1.19 20.85
N ALA A 219 19.11 2.25 20.14
CA ALA A 219 19.03 2.32 18.68
C ALA A 219 19.84 1.21 18.00
N VAL A 220 21.12 1.01 18.44
CA VAL A 220 21.96 -0.04 17.85
C VAL A 220 21.45 -1.43 18.16
N ARG A 221 20.83 -1.67 19.33
CA ARG A 221 20.17 -2.96 19.61
C ARG A 221 19.01 -3.20 18.65
N ALA A 222 18.17 -2.19 18.42
CA ALA A 222 17.04 -2.30 17.50
C ALA A 222 17.52 -2.57 16.04
N PHE A 223 18.58 -1.89 15.58
CA PHE A 223 19.14 -2.15 14.25
C PHE A 223 19.77 -3.54 14.14
N LYS A 224 20.45 -4.01 15.18
CA LYS A 224 21.01 -5.39 15.19
C LYS A 224 19.90 -6.42 15.09
N GLU A 225 18.82 -6.27 15.87
CA GLU A 225 17.66 -7.16 15.78
C GLU A 225 17.05 -7.15 14.38
N ALA A 226 16.92 -5.95 13.75
CA ALA A 226 16.45 -5.85 12.37
C ALA A 226 17.35 -6.62 11.39
N VAL A 227 18.69 -6.55 11.53
CA VAL A 227 19.64 -7.26 10.68
C VAL A 227 19.60 -8.78 10.93
N ASP A 228 19.38 -9.22 12.16
CA ASP A 228 19.27 -10.63 12.53
C ASP A 228 17.97 -11.25 12.00
N LEU A 229 16.88 -10.49 12.00
CA LEU A 229 15.59 -10.90 11.42
C LEU A 229 15.59 -10.90 9.89
N ASP A 230 16.24 -9.92 9.26
CA ASP A 230 16.40 -9.84 7.81
C ASP A 230 17.79 -9.30 7.44
N ASN A 231 18.70 -10.19 7.09
CA ASN A 231 20.06 -9.86 6.68
C ASN A 231 20.14 -9.13 5.32
N SER A 232 19.06 -9.09 4.56
CA SER A 232 18.95 -8.34 3.31
C SER A 232 18.45 -6.89 3.52
N LEU A 233 18.06 -6.52 4.74
CA LEU A 233 17.69 -5.15 5.09
C LEU A 233 18.96 -4.28 5.26
N PHE A 234 19.62 -3.98 4.14
CA PHE A 234 20.89 -3.24 4.12
C PHE A 234 20.80 -1.86 4.76
N GLU A 235 19.61 -1.27 4.76
CA GLU A 235 19.35 0.01 5.43
C GLU A 235 19.59 -0.08 6.95
N ALA A 236 19.20 -1.18 7.60
CA ALA A 236 19.47 -1.39 9.02
C ALA A 236 20.97 -1.53 9.31
N VAL A 237 21.74 -2.16 8.42
CA VAL A 237 23.21 -2.24 8.51
C VAL A 237 23.83 -0.84 8.42
N TYR A 238 23.39 -0.01 7.46
CA TYR A 238 23.84 1.36 7.31
C TYR A 238 23.49 2.20 8.54
N ASN A 239 22.23 2.16 8.98
CA ASN A 239 21.75 2.90 10.14
C ASN A 239 22.53 2.53 11.42
N CYS A 240 22.83 1.24 11.61
CA CYS A 240 23.63 0.77 12.74
C CYS A 240 25.05 1.39 12.70
N GLY A 241 25.71 1.35 11.55
CA GLY A 241 27.04 1.90 11.36
C GLY A 241 27.10 3.42 11.58
N MET A 242 26.13 4.15 11.01
CA MET A 242 26.01 5.59 11.20
C MET A 242 25.73 5.98 12.67
N THR A 243 24.91 5.16 13.35
CA THR A 243 24.61 5.39 14.77
C THR A 243 25.85 5.19 15.65
N TYR A 244 26.64 4.15 15.41
CA TYR A 244 27.92 3.98 16.11
C TYR A 244 28.90 5.10 15.81
N ALA A 245 28.91 5.65 14.59
CA ALA A 245 29.77 6.77 14.23
C ALA A 245 29.37 8.06 14.98
N GLU A 246 28.07 8.37 15.08
CA GLU A 246 27.59 9.49 15.89
C GLU A 246 27.86 9.28 17.39
N TRP A 247 27.65 8.06 17.86
CA TRP A 247 27.97 7.72 19.27
C TRP A 247 29.46 7.83 19.58
N TYR A 248 30.35 7.50 18.63
CA TYR A 248 31.79 7.74 18.75
C TYR A 248 32.11 9.23 18.86
N GLU A 249 31.48 10.09 18.08
CA GLU A 249 31.69 11.54 18.16
C GLU A 249 31.36 12.13 19.55
N GLU A 250 30.37 11.55 20.24
CA GLU A 250 30.04 11.98 21.60
C GLU A 250 30.89 11.30 22.69
N SER A 251 31.18 10.03 22.56
CA SER A 251 31.83 9.23 23.61
C SER A 251 33.35 9.12 23.49
N HIS A 252 33.88 9.39 22.29
CA HIS A 252 35.28 9.15 21.91
C HIS A 252 35.77 7.70 22.16
N SER A 253 34.84 6.74 22.21
CA SER A 253 35.15 5.32 22.46
C SER A 253 35.73 4.64 21.23
N ASN A 254 36.94 4.09 21.34
CA ASN A 254 37.54 3.32 20.26
C ASN A 254 36.71 2.08 19.86
N GLU A 255 35.93 1.52 20.78
CA GLU A 255 35.01 0.43 20.49
C GLU A 255 33.92 0.89 19.51
N HIS A 256 33.28 2.05 19.77
CA HIS A 256 32.26 2.61 18.87
C HIS A 256 32.84 2.95 17.51
N LYS A 257 34.09 3.48 17.46
CA LYS A 257 34.82 3.73 16.21
C LYS A 257 34.98 2.44 15.38
N THR A 258 35.43 1.36 16.03
CA THR A 258 35.63 0.07 15.36
C THR A 258 34.32 -0.50 14.84
N LEU A 259 33.28 -0.50 15.69
CA LEU A 259 31.94 -1.00 15.29
C LEU A 259 31.32 -0.17 14.14
N ALA A 260 31.48 1.15 14.18
CA ALA A 260 31.04 2.01 13.08
C ALA A 260 31.73 1.61 11.77
N HIS A 261 33.06 1.44 11.82
CA HIS A 261 33.86 1.04 10.67
C HIS A 261 33.38 -0.31 10.10
N ASP A 262 33.21 -1.32 10.96
CA ASP A 262 32.82 -2.67 10.54
C ASP A 262 31.44 -2.70 9.88
N TYR A 263 30.43 -2.04 10.47
CA TYR A 263 29.10 -1.99 9.89
C TYR A 263 29.05 -1.21 8.57
N LEU A 264 29.73 -0.05 8.48
CA LEU A 264 29.77 0.75 7.26
C LEU A 264 30.56 0.01 6.15
N GLN A 265 31.65 -0.66 6.50
CA GLN A 265 32.42 -1.48 5.54
C GLN A 265 31.57 -2.66 5.04
N LYS A 266 30.85 -3.34 5.93
CA LYS A 266 29.89 -4.40 5.55
C LYS A 266 28.84 -3.87 4.58
N TYR A 267 28.25 -2.68 4.84
CA TYR A 267 27.29 -2.05 3.96
C TYR A 267 27.86 -1.75 2.57
N VAL A 268 29.05 -1.14 2.50
CA VAL A 268 29.72 -0.80 1.23
C VAL A 268 30.07 -2.07 0.46
N ALA A 269 30.58 -3.12 1.13
CA ALA A 269 30.96 -4.38 0.51
C ALA A 269 29.76 -5.13 -0.11
N THR A 270 28.56 -4.97 0.45
CA THR A 270 27.33 -5.54 -0.11
C THR A 270 26.74 -4.71 -1.25
N GLY A 271 27.35 -3.55 -1.59
CA GLY A 271 26.86 -2.63 -2.59
C GLY A 271 25.59 -1.89 -2.15
N GLY A 272 25.27 -1.87 -0.86
CA GLY A 272 24.12 -1.17 -0.28
C GLY A 272 22.75 -1.64 -0.78
N GLY A 273 22.68 -2.89 -1.30
CA GLY A 273 21.52 -3.33 -2.07
C GLY A 273 21.57 -2.83 -3.53
N LYS A 274 21.02 -3.60 -4.44
CA LYS A 274 21.16 -3.34 -5.90
C LYS A 274 20.28 -2.20 -6.44
N ASP A 275 19.58 -1.45 -5.59
CA ASP A 275 18.65 -0.41 -6.01
C ASP A 275 19.34 0.96 -6.07
N GLY A 276 19.07 1.75 -7.12
CA GLY A 276 19.74 3.01 -7.42
C GLY A 276 19.70 4.10 -6.33
N ALA A 277 18.88 3.95 -5.30
CA ALA A 277 18.87 4.79 -4.10
C ALA A 277 20.14 4.60 -3.24
N ALA A 278 20.80 3.45 -3.35
CA ALA A 278 21.98 3.09 -2.56
C ALA A 278 23.23 3.95 -2.85
N ALA A 279 23.33 4.56 -4.04
CA ALA A 279 24.52 5.32 -4.43
C ALA A 279 24.83 6.50 -3.49
N GLY A 280 23.79 7.21 -3.02
CA GLY A 280 23.93 8.30 -2.06
C GLY A 280 24.39 7.82 -0.68
N PHE A 281 23.78 6.74 -0.20
CA PHE A 281 24.13 6.11 1.07
C PHE A 281 25.53 5.48 1.04
N ILE A 282 25.93 4.84 -0.07
CA ILE A 282 27.28 4.31 -0.27
C ILE A 282 28.32 5.45 -0.19
N ARG A 283 28.03 6.60 -0.82
CA ARG A 283 28.90 7.77 -0.75
C ARG A 283 29.03 8.26 0.69
N ALA A 284 27.90 8.45 1.38
CA ALA A 284 27.90 8.89 2.78
C ALA A 284 28.64 7.90 3.69
N ALA A 285 28.48 6.59 3.47
CA ALA A 285 29.21 5.57 4.21
C ALA A 285 30.72 5.65 3.97
N ASN A 286 31.18 5.84 2.72
CA ASN A 286 32.58 6.00 2.38
C ASN A 286 33.17 7.27 2.96
N ASP A 287 32.45 8.41 2.91
CA ASP A 287 32.89 9.67 3.49
C ASP A 287 33.06 9.52 5.01
N LYS A 288 32.16 8.80 5.66
CA LYS A 288 32.24 8.54 7.10
C LYS A 288 33.37 7.58 7.45
N LEU A 289 33.59 6.51 6.63
CA LEU A 289 34.75 5.61 6.78
C LEU A 289 36.07 6.37 6.66
N TYR A 290 36.17 7.29 5.71
CA TYR A 290 37.36 8.13 5.55
C TYR A 290 37.59 9.01 6.80
N ALA A 291 36.54 9.65 7.30
CA ALA A 291 36.60 10.46 8.52
C ALA A 291 37.01 9.64 9.77
N LEU A 292 36.52 8.41 9.88
CA LEU A 292 36.87 7.50 10.97
C LEU A 292 38.32 6.97 10.86
N SER A 293 38.87 6.90 9.65
CA SER A 293 40.23 6.42 9.40
C SER A 293 41.33 7.42 9.80
N GLY A 294 40.98 8.68 9.98
CA GLY A 294 41.76 9.88 10.35
C GLY A 294 43.26 9.74 10.60
N PRO A 295 44.05 10.81 10.52
CA PRO A 295 45.50 10.70 10.62
C PRO A 295 45.98 10.11 11.95
#